data_6016edd2578e1a4e1dd8b0c38066b7f4
#
_entry.id   6016edd2578e1a4e1dd8b0c38066b7f4
#
_cell.length_a   1.000
_cell.length_b   1.000
_cell.length_c   1.000
_cell.angle_alpha   90.00
_cell.angle_beta   90.00
_cell.angle_gamma   90.00
#
_symmetry.space_group_name_H-M   'P 1'
#
loop_
_entity.id
_entity.type
_entity.pdbx_description
1 polymer ?
#
loop_
_entity_poly.entity_id
_entity_poly.type
_entity_poly.pdbx_seq_one_letter_code
_entity_poly.pdbx_strand_id
1 'polypeptide(L)'
;KAAEAANTLRLSKRKTTSDRSPISACCFFCCLLLAFALTSCKGSKKETTSDKPTVSVTIEPFRYFVEQIAGDKVSVNVMVPAGSNPETYEPTPQQMVKLSNSTLYFKVGRIGFEETWMKKLTDNAPDMKVIDTSKGITPAKTAGGIIDPHTWMSCQSARIIADNICQALCEWMPKDSAYFTKRCQRFKGMV
;
A
#
# COMPACT_ATOMS: atom_id res chain seq x y z
N LYS A 1 -102.58 -0.71 22.46
CA LYS A 1 -102.58 -2.19 22.38
C LYS A 1 -102.31 -2.56 20.93
N ALA A 2 -101.37 -3.35 20.81
CA ALA A 2 -101.13 -4.15 19.63
C ALA A 2 -100.81 -3.38 18.36
N ALA A 3 -99.56 -3.44 18.00
CA ALA A 3 -99.18 -3.87 16.65
C ALA A 3 -97.68 -4.10 16.62
N GLU A 4 -97.41 -5.31 16.75
CA GLU A 4 -96.14 -5.96 16.36
C GLU A 4 -96.48 -6.67 15.06
N ALA A 5 -95.61 -6.60 14.16
CA ALA A 5 -95.31 -7.59 13.21
C ALA A 5 -95.02 -7.00 11.79
N ALA A 6 -94.04 -7.52 11.29
CA ALA A 6 -93.67 -7.53 9.89
C ALA A 6 -92.58 -6.48 9.49
N ASN A 7 -91.39 -6.87 9.76
CA ASN A 7 -90.31 -6.42 8.84
C ASN A 7 -89.47 -7.65 8.49
N THR A 8 -89.95 -8.34 7.50
CA THR A 8 -89.24 -9.45 6.84
C THR A 8 -88.60 -8.97 5.59
N LEU A 9 -87.36 -9.30 5.46
CA LEU A 9 -86.61 -9.47 4.25
C LEU A 9 -86.47 -8.31 3.22
N ARG A 10 -85.39 -7.62 3.31
CA ARG A 10 -84.69 -7.18 2.12
C ARG A 10 -83.18 -7.57 2.20
N LEU A 11 -82.88 -8.70 1.64
CA LEU A 11 -81.51 -9.05 1.22
C LEU A 11 -81.06 -8.08 0.15
N SER A 12 -80.29 -7.11 0.53
CA SER A 12 -79.57 -6.24 -0.43
C SER A 12 -78.15 -6.77 -0.57
N LYS A 13 -77.85 -7.22 -1.73
CA LYS A 13 -76.51 -7.55 -2.22
C LYS A 13 -75.51 -6.42 -1.90
N ARG A 14 -74.64 -6.59 -0.92
CA ARG A 14 -73.44 -5.74 -0.79
C ARG A 14 -72.41 -6.19 -1.80
N LYS A 15 -72.20 -5.37 -2.82
CA LYS A 15 -71.02 -5.40 -3.66
C LYS A 15 -69.80 -5.18 -2.78
N THR A 16 -68.91 -6.12 -2.70
CA THR A 16 -67.57 -5.97 -2.14
C THR A 16 -66.75 -5.15 -3.17
N THR A 17 -66.68 -3.85 -2.97
CA THR A 17 -65.65 -3.03 -3.58
C THR A 17 -64.35 -3.32 -2.82
N SER A 18 -63.40 -3.94 -3.52
CA SER A 18 -62.03 -4.09 -3.03
C SER A 18 -61.36 -2.72 -3.01
N ASP A 19 -61.39 -2.12 -1.81
CA ASP A 19 -60.68 -0.86 -1.55
C ASP A 19 -59.19 -1.22 -1.36
N ARG A 20 -58.45 -1.19 -2.47
CA ARG A 20 -56.99 -1.26 -2.44
C ARG A 20 -56.51 0.11 -1.98
N SER A 21 -56.28 0.26 -0.68
CA SER A 21 -55.68 1.43 -0.11
C SER A 21 -54.33 1.76 -0.76
N PRO A 22 -54.06 3.02 -1.11
CA PRO A 22 -52.80 3.47 -1.75
C PRO A 22 -51.58 3.30 -0.82
N ILE A 23 -51.77 2.93 0.44
CA ILE A 23 -50.72 2.71 1.46
C ILE A 23 -49.88 1.48 1.15
N SER A 24 -50.43 0.47 0.45
CA SER A 24 -49.69 -0.76 0.13
C SER A 24 -48.65 -0.54 -0.98
N ALA A 25 -48.89 0.37 -1.92
CA ALA A 25 -47.95 0.68 -3.00
C ALA A 25 -46.76 1.51 -2.50
N CYS A 26 -47.01 2.41 -1.53
CA CYS A 26 -45.96 3.25 -0.94
C CYS A 26 -45.00 2.41 -0.05
N CYS A 27 -45.53 1.42 0.70
CA CYS A 27 -44.68 0.52 1.48
C CYS A 27 -43.79 -0.37 0.59
N PHE A 28 -44.29 -0.88 -0.53
CA PHE A 28 -43.49 -1.68 -1.45
C PHE A 28 -42.37 -0.84 -2.11
N PHE A 29 -42.66 0.41 -2.46
CA PHE A 29 -41.65 1.30 -3.04
C PHE A 29 -40.60 1.73 -2.02
N CYS A 30 -40.97 2.00 -0.75
CA CYS A 30 -40.02 2.25 0.33
C CYS A 30 -39.15 1.03 0.67
N CYS A 31 -39.72 -0.18 0.67
CA CYS A 31 -38.94 -1.40 0.88
C CYS A 31 -37.93 -1.66 -0.26
N LEU A 32 -38.33 -1.36 -1.53
CA LEU A 32 -37.43 -1.49 -2.68
C LEU A 32 -36.28 -0.47 -2.62
N LEU A 33 -36.54 0.76 -2.19
CA LEU A 33 -35.49 1.79 -2.02
C LEU A 33 -34.56 1.50 -0.85
N LEU A 34 -35.05 0.92 0.25
CA LEU A 34 -34.20 0.46 1.36
C LEU A 34 -33.32 -0.73 0.96
N ALA A 35 -33.80 -1.63 0.11
CA ALA A 35 -33.01 -2.76 -0.38
C ALA A 35 -31.84 -2.31 -1.28
N PHE A 36 -32.00 -1.20 -2.03
CA PHE A 36 -30.94 -0.62 -2.86
C PHE A 36 -29.89 0.16 -2.05
N ALA A 37 -30.23 0.66 -0.85
CA ALA A 37 -29.29 1.38 0.01
C ALA A 37 -28.28 0.45 0.71
N LEU A 38 -28.54 -0.85 0.79
CA LEU A 38 -27.66 -1.83 1.45
C LEU A 38 -26.58 -2.42 0.52
N THR A 39 -26.61 -2.16 -0.78
CA THR A 39 -25.59 -2.64 -1.73
C THR A 39 -24.44 -1.67 -1.96
N SER A 40 -24.42 -0.51 -1.30
CA SER A 40 -23.33 0.48 -1.41
C SER A 40 -22.26 0.32 -0.32
N CYS A 41 -22.01 -0.91 0.16
CA CYS A 41 -20.73 -1.22 0.79
C CYS A 41 -19.69 -1.41 -0.33
N LYS A 42 -19.17 -0.28 -0.81
CA LYS A 42 -17.90 -0.25 -1.53
C LYS A 42 -16.86 -0.76 -0.54
N GLY A 43 -16.54 -2.05 -0.64
CA GLY A 43 -15.55 -2.69 0.20
C GLY A 43 -14.29 -1.83 0.20
N SER A 44 -13.97 -1.25 1.33
CA SER A 44 -12.63 -0.79 1.62
C SER A 44 -11.73 -1.95 1.19
N LYS A 45 -10.86 -1.75 0.19
CA LYS A 45 -9.80 -2.69 -0.11
C LYS A 45 -9.08 -2.88 1.22
N LYS A 46 -9.37 -4.00 1.88
CA LYS A 46 -8.51 -4.51 2.93
C LYS A 46 -7.14 -4.56 2.27
N GLU A 47 -6.21 -3.72 2.67
CA GLU A 47 -4.81 -3.93 2.35
C GLU A 47 -4.56 -5.36 2.81
N THR A 48 -4.50 -6.27 1.86
CA THR A 48 -4.01 -7.61 2.11
C THR A 48 -2.60 -7.37 2.61
N THR A 49 -2.39 -7.52 3.91
CA THR A 49 -1.05 -7.66 4.46
C THR A 49 -0.44 -8.79 3.66
N SER A 50 0.40 -8.40 2.70
CA SER A 50 1.14 -9.33 1.88
C SER A 50 1.93 -10.17 2.86
N ASP A 51 1.77 -11.49 2.79
CA ASP A 51 2.55 -12.47 3.59
C ASP A 51 4.05 -12.41 3.23
N LYS A 52 4.42 -11.44 2.38
CA LYS A 52 5.77 -11.22 1.89
C LYS A 52 6.58 -10.41 2.90
N PRO A 53 7.81 -10.83 3.15
CA PRO A 53 8.69 -10.08 4.02
C PRO A 53 8.92 -8.66 3.46
N THR A 54 9.02 -7.70 4.37
CA THR A 54 9.13 -6.28 4.01
C THR A 54 10.58 -5.83 4.07
N VAL A 55 11.00 -5.05 3.07
CA VAL A 55 12.22 -4.28 3.07
C VAL A 55 11.90 -2.80 2.95
N SER A 56 12.71 -1.94 3.56
CA SER A 56 12.56 -0.49 3.45
C SER A 56 13.67 0.10 2.59
N VAL A 57 13.33 1.18 1.90
CA VAL A 57 14.25 2.01 1.11
C VAL A 57 14.04 3.47 1.45
N THR A 58 15.05 4.30 1.25
CA THR A 58 14.95 5.72 1.58
C THR A 58 14.06 6.47 0.59
N ILE A 59 14.28 6.33 -0.71
CA ILE A 59 13.60 7.10 -1.78
C ILE A 59 13.07 6.20 -2.89
N GLU A 60 12.10 6.69 -3.66
CA GLU A 60 11.41 5.94 -4.73
C GLU A 60 12.33 5.30 -5.80
N PRO A 61 13.42 5.91 -6.28
CA PRO A 61 14.32 5.23 -7.20
C PRO A 61 14.83 3.88 -6.68
N PHE A 62 15.03 3.76 -5.36
CA PHE A 62 15.51 2.52 -4.75
C PHE A 62 14.44 1.44 -4.66
N ARG A 63 13.14 1.80 -4.60
CA ARG A 63 12.04 0.85 -4.80
C ARG A 63 12.21 0.14 -6.14
N TYR A 64 12.45 0.90 -7.21
CA TYR A 64 12.61 0.33 -8.55
C TYR A 64 13.79 -0.67 -8.60
N PHE A 65 14.96 -0.32 -8.03
CA PHE A 65 16.09 -1.26 -7.96
C PHE A 65 15.70 -2.56 -7.23
N VAL A 66 15.10 -2.46 -6.06
CA VAL A 66 14.71 -3.64 -5.28
C VAL A 66 13.69 -4.49 -6.05
N GLU A 67 12.66 -3.89 -6.64
CA GLU A 67 11.63 -4.60 -7.40
C GLU A 67 12.19 -5.27 -8.65
N GLN A 68 13.17 -4.65 -9.33
CA GLN A 68 13.84 -5.27 -10.46
C GLN A 68 14.61 -6.53 -10.05
N ILE A 69 15.21 -6.56 -8.87
CA ILE A 69 16.04 -7.66 -8.38
C ILE A 69 15.22 -8.69 -7.61
N ALA A 70 14.43 -8.25 -6.64
CA ALA A 70 13.64 -9.13 -5.77
C ALA A 70 12.34 -9.63 -6.43
N GLY A 71 11.84 -8.92 -7.45
CA GLY A 71 10.55 -9.24 -8.07
C GLY A 71 9.41 -9.18 -7.05
N ASP A 72 8.64 -10.25 -6.99
CA ASP A 72 7.48 -10.39 -6.10
C ASP A 72 7.79 -11.06 -4.77
N LYS A 73 9.06 -11.33 -4.47
CA LYS A 73 9.49 -12.02 -3.24
C LYS A 73 9.42 -11.16 -1.99
N VAL A 74 9.44 -9.84 -2.12
CA VAL A 74 9.41 -8.89 -1.02
C VAL A 74 8.38 -7.80 -1.25
N SER A 75 7.94 -7.17 -0.16
CA SER A 75 7.19 -5.90 -0.19
C SER A 75 8.16 -4.76 0.08
N VAL A 76 8.05 -3.65 -0.66
CA VAL A 76 8.95 -2.50 -0.50
C VAL A 76 8.22 -1.33 0.15
N ASN A 77 8.72 -0.87 1.29
CA ASN A 77 8.29 0.33 1.98
C ASN A 77 9.26 1.47 1.66
N VAL A 78 8.75 2.63 1.26
CA VAL A 78 9.56 3.83 0.97
C VAL A 78 9.37 4.85 2.08
N MET A 79 10.47 5.33 2.63
CA MET A 79 10.44 6.26 3.76
C MET A 79 10.17 7.71 3.34
N VAL A 80 10.75 8.15 2.22
CA VAL A 80 10.51 9.50 1.65
C VAL A 80 9.61 9.35 0.42
N PRO A 81 8.33 9.75 0.50
CA PRO A 81 7.39 9.61 -0.61
C PRO A 81 7.81 10.43 -1.84
N ALA A 82 7.33 10.02 -3.00
CA ALA A 82 7.51 10.77 -4.24
C ALA A 82 7.00 12.21 -4.08
N GLY A 83 7.77 13.17 -4.59
CA GLY A 83 7.46 14.60 -4.48
C GLY A 83 7.87 15.28 -3.17
N SER A 84 8.34 14.52 -2.18
CA SER A 84 8.91 15.08 -0.95
C SER A 84 10.39 15.38 -1.12
N ASN A 85 10.88 16.39 -0.40
CA ASN A 85 12.30 16.72 -0.39
C ASN A 85 13.05 15.83 0.62
N PRO A 86 13.98 14.96 0.18
CA PRO A 86 14.70 14.05 1.07
C PRO A 86 15.66 14.74 2.04
N GLU A 87 15.97 16.03 1.82
CA GLU A 87 16.84 16.76 2.74
C GLU A 87 16.11 17.27 3.98
N THR A 88 14.77 17.44 3.89
CA THR A 88 13.96 18.06 4.96
C THR A 88 12.77 17.21 5.40
N TYR A 89 12.62 16.00 4.84
CA TYR A 89 11.49 15.14 5.14
C TYR A 89 11.56 14.54 6.54
N GLU A 90 10.43 14.53 7.23
CA GLU A 90 10.26 13.88 8.53
C GLU A 90 9.29 12.70 8.41
N PRO A 91 9.69 11.49 8.86
CA PRO A 91 8.82 10.34 8.77
C PRO A 91 7.63 10.44 9.73
N THR A 92 6.46 10.05 9.23
CA THR A 92 5.24 9.99 10.04
C THR A 92 5.25 8.80 11.01
N PRO A 93 4.47 8.83 12.10
CA PRO A 93 4.33 7.68 13.00
C PRO A 93 3.91 6.39 12.29
N GLN A 94 3.05 6.49 11.27
CA GLN A 94 2.63 5.33 10.49
C GLN A 94 3.77 4.73 9.67
N GLN A 95 4.67 5.55 9.13
CA GLN A 95 5.86 5.08 8.43
C GLN A 95 6.84 4.39 9.38
N MET A 96 6.98 4.90 10.61
CA MET A 96 7.79 4.25 11.65
C MET A 96 7.23 2.86 12.02
N VAL A 97 5.89 2.72 12.11
CA VAL A 97 5.24 1.41 12.31
C VAL A 97 5.48 0.48 11.12
N LYS A 98 5.40 0.96 9.88
CA LYS A 98 5.71 0.14 8.69
C LYS A 98 7.18 -0.27 8.65
N LEU A 99 8.08 0.63 9.03
CA LEU A 99 9.51 0.38 9.10
C LEU A 99 9.84 -0.74 10.10
N SER A 100 9.19 -0.79 11.27
CA SER A 100 9.46 -1.79 12.30
C SER A 100 9.21 -3.24 11.83
N ASN A 101 8.47 -3.42 10.74
CA ASN A 101 8.25 -4.73 10.11
C ASN A 101 9.30 -5.06 9.03
N SER A 102 10.29 -4.18 8.82
CA SER A 102 11.30 -4.38 7.78
C SER A 102 12.50 -5.16 8.31
N THR A 103 12.93 -6.16 7.54
CA THR A 103 14.14 -6.94 7.86
C THR A 103 15.41 -6.28 7.30
N LEU A 104 15.30 -5.67 6.12
CA LEU A 104 16.41 -4.95 5.49
C LEU A 104 16.02 -3.49 5.22
N TYR A 105 16.99 -2.61 5.34
CA TYR A 105 16.91 -1.23 4.91
C TYR A 105 18.02 -0.92 3.91
N PHE A 106 17.66 -0.55 2.70
CA PHE A 106 18.60 -0.13 1.66
C PHE A 106 18.72 1.38 1.66
N LYS A 107 19.82 1.91 2.18
CA LYS A 107 20.09 3.34 2.20
C LYS A 107 20.81 3.78 0.92
N VAL A 108 20.55 5.01 0.50
CA VAL A 108 21.23 5.69 -0.61
C VAL A 108 22.72 5.92 -0.30
N GLY A 109 22.98 6.36 0.94
CA GLY A 109 24.32 6.53 1.51
C GLY A 109 24.69 7.94 1.96
N ARG A 110 24.18 9.01 1.32
CA ARG A 110 24.63 10.37 1.57
C ARG A 110 23.55 11.42 1.36
N ILE A 111 22.33 11.22 1.86
CA ILE A 111 21.25 12.21 1.78
C ILE A 111 20.82 12.65 3.18
N GLY A 112 20.36 13.88 3.31
CA GLY A 112 20.07 14.52 4.60
C GLY A 112 19.07 13.75 5.46
N PHE A 113 18.07 13.11 4.84
CA PHE A 113 17.16 12.22 5.56
C PHE A 113 17.91 11.13 6.34
N GLU A 114 18.86 10.46 5.70
CA GLU A 114 19.61 9.37 6.35
C GLU A 114 20.54 9.88 7.43
N GLU A 115 21.19 11.02 7.20
CA GLU A 115 22.06 11.65 8.20
C GLU A 115 21.28 12.04 9.45
N THR A 116 20.05 12.55 9.27
CA THR A 116 19.21 13.02 10.38
C THR A 116 18.49 11.87 11.09
N TRP A 117 17.95 10.92 10.34
CA TRP A 117 16.97 9.97 10.88
C TRP A 117 17.51 8.57 11.09
N MET A 118 18.62 8.15 10.48
CA MET A 118 19.06 6.75 10.50
C MET A 118 19.15 6.17 11.91
N LYS A 119 19.67 6.93 12.88
CA LYS A 119 19.74 6.47 14.27
C LYS A 119 18.35 6.17 14.83
N LYS A 120 17.38 7.07 14.64
CA LYS A 120 16.00 6.87 15.12
C LYS A 120 15.31 5.71 14.41
N LEU A 121 15.60 5.52 13.11
CA LEU A 121 15.05 4.42 12.32
C LEU A 121 15.55 3.06 12.86
N THR A 122 16.84 2.94 13.15
CA THR A 122 17.45 1.73 13.71
C THR A 122 17.02 1.47 15.16
N ASP A 123 16.88 2.52 15.97
CA ASP A 123 16.36 2.39 17.34
C ASP A 123 14.90 1.87 17.34
N ASN A 124 14.10 2.28 16.33
CA ASN A 124 12.71 1.81 16.16
C ASN A 124 12.59 0.39 15.59
N ALA A 125 13.61 -0.08 14.88
CA ALA A 125 13.66 -1.40 14.26
C ALA A 125 15.04 -2.05 14.51
N PRO A 126 15.32 -2.50 15.74
CA PRO A 126 16.67 -2.94 16.15
C PRO A 126 17.14 -4.20 15.42
N ASP A 127 16.22 -5.04 14.94
CA ASP A 127 16.55 -6.26 14.19
C ASP A 127 16.74 -6.00 12.68
N MET A 128 16.48 -4.78 12.22
CA MET A 128 16.60 -4.41 10.82
C MET A 128 18.06 -4.18 10.42
N LYS A 129 18.56 -4.94 9.44
CA LYS A 129 19.90 -4.79 8.90
C LYS A 129 19.95 -3.64 7.88
N VAL A 130 20.81 -2.64 8.12
CA VAL A 130 21.00 -1.51 7.20
C VAL A 130 22.09 -1.85 6.20
N ILE A 131 21.78 -1.70 4.92
CA ILE A 131 22.68 -1.95 3.79
C ILE A 131 22.99 -0.62 3.09
N ASP A 132 24.27 -0.27 3.08
CA ASP A 132 24.75 0.89 2.31
C ASP A 132 24.92 0.49 0.84
N THR A 133 23.98 0.92 -0.01
CA THR A 133 23.98 0.59 -1.42
C THR A 133 25.04 1.36 -2.22
N SER A 134 25.58 2.44 -1.65
CA SER A 134 26.66 3.24 -2.29
C SER A 134 28.04 2.66 -2.09
N LYS A 135 28.18 1.57 -1.35
CA LYS A 135 29.47 0.94 -1.11
C LYS A 135 30.16 0.57 -2.44
N GLY A 136 31.39 1.03 -2.62
CA GLY A 136 32.17 0.82 -3.85
C GLY A 136 31.93 1.90 -4.93
N ILE A 137 31.05 2.88 -4.70
CA ILE A 137 30.87 4.02 -5.60
C ILE A 137 31.81 5.14 -5.21
N THR A 138 32.59 5.64 -6.16
CA THR A 138 33.32 6.90 -6.00
C THR A 138 32.38 8.06 -6.33
N PRO A 139 31.96 8.85 -5.34
CA PRO A 139 31.00 9.93 -5.58
C PRO A 139 31.61 11.03 -6.44
N ALA A 140 30.79 11.62 -7.30
CA ALA A 140 31.17 12.83 -8.04
C ALA A 140 31.33 14.01 -7.06
N LYS A 141 32.18 14.96 -7.45
CA LYS A 141 32.34 16.23 -6.72
C LYS A 141 31.95 17.38 -7.63
N THR A 142 31.27 18.36 -7.08
CA THR A 142 31.00 19.64 -7.73
C THR A 142 32.33 20.42 -7.93
N ALA A 143 32.32 21.47 -8.74
CA ALA A 143 33.46 22.34 -8.92
C ALA A 143 33.99 22.97 -7.61
N GLY A 144 33.11 23.10 -6.59
CA GLY A 144 33.45 23.56 -5.23
C GLY A 144 33.94 22.46 -4.29
N GLY A 145 34.14 21.22 -4.76
CA GLY A 145 34.62 20.10 -3.93
C GLY A 145 33.52 19.42 -3.09
N ILE A 146 32.26 19.86 -3.19
CA ILE A 146 31.13 19.29 -2.48
C ILE A 146 30.78 17.94 -3.13
N ILE A 147 30.60 16.92 -2.31
CA ILE A 147 30.20 15.59 -2.75
C ILE A 147 28.76 15.63 -3.28
N ASP A 148 28.54 15.13 -4.50
CA ASP A 148 27.21 14.94 -5.07
C ASP A 148 26.56 13.66 -4.48
N PRO A 149 25.44 13.77 -3.75
CA PRO A 149 24.76 12.62 -3.16
C PRO A 149 24.01 11.77 -4.19
N HIS A 150 23.79 12.25 -5.42
CA HIS A 150 22.95 11.60 -6.44
C HIS A 150 23.66 10.42 -7.13
N THR A 151 24.20 9.52 -6.33
CA THR A 151 25.02 8.39 -6.79
C THR A 151 24.30 7.47 -7.79
N TRP A 152 22.97 7.36 -7.70
CA TRP A 152 22.14 6.47 -8.55
C TRP A 152 21.92 6.99 -9.98
N MET A 153 22.39 8.21 -10.31
CA MET A 153 22.12 8.86 -11.60
C MET A 153 23.02 8.37 -12.74
N SER A 154 24.03 7.54 -12.48
CA SER A 154 24.89 6.97 -13.53
C SER A 154 24.67 5.47 -13.71
N CYS A 155 24.77 4.98 -14.96
CA CYS A 155 24.69 3.55 -15.27
C CYS A 155 25.73 2.72 -14.50
N GLN A 156 26.95 3.23 -14.36
CA GLN A 156 28.01 2.56 -13.62
C GLN A 156 27.62 2.39 -12.14
N SER A 157 27.16 3.45 -11.50
CA SER A 157 26.72 3.40 -10.11
C SER A 157 25.47 2.53 -9.94
N ALA A 158 24.52 2.58 -10.89
CA ALA A 158 23.34 1.75 -10.88
C ALA A 158 23.68 0.25 -10.86
N ARG A 159 24.73 -0.17 -11.59
CA ARG A 159 25.21 -1.56 -11.54
C ARG A 159 25.79 -1.94 -10.17
N ILE A 160 26.55 -1.05 -9.54
CA ILE A 160 27.12 -1.28 -8.20
C ILE A 160 25.99 -1.36 -7.14
N ILE A 161 25.03 -0.44 -7.20
CA ILE A 161 23.85 -0.46 -6.33
C ILE A 161 23.09 -1.78 -6.49
N ALA A 162 22.88 -2.22 -7.72
CA ALA A 162 22.21 -3.49 -7.99
C ALA A 162 22.96 -4.69 -7.41
N ASP A 163 24.30 -4.70 -7.50
CA ASP A 163 25.14 -5.76 -6.92
C ASP A 163 25.04 -5.76 -5.39
N ASN A 164 25.08 -4.60 -4.74
CA ASN A 164 24.95 -4.48 -3.29
C ASN A 164 23.57 -4.95 -2.78
N ILE A 165 22.50 -4.58 -3.49
CA ILE A 165 21.12 -5.04 -3.19
C ILE A 165 21.01 -6.55 -3.40
N CYS A 166 21.50 -7.06 -4.54
CA CYS A 166 21.45 -8.49 -4.87
C CYS A 166 22.20 -9.34 -3.82
N GLN A 167 23.38 -8.91 -3.44
CA GLN A 167 24.18 -9.60 -2.41
C GLN A 167 23.40 -9.67 -1.10
N ALA A 168 22.85 -8.55 -0.62
CA ALA A 168 22.10 -8.52 0.65
C ALA A 168 20.85 -9.41 0.61
N LEU A 169 20.12 -9.42 -0.52
CA LEU A 169 18.98 -10.31 -0.72
C LEU A 169 19.37 -11.79 -0.75
N CYS A 170 20.47 -12.13 -1.41
CA CYS A 170 20.99 -13.51 -1.45
C CYS A 170 21.43 -13.99 -0.07
N GLU A 171 22.10 -13.15 0.73
CA GLU A 171 22.48 -13.46 2.10
C GLU A 171 21.26 -13.68 3.00
N TRP A 172 20.23 -12.85 2.84
CA TRP A 172 19.01 -12.92 3.65
C TRP A 172 18.09 -14.08 3.25
N MET A 173 17.91 -14.31 1.96
CA MET A 173 17.04 -15.36 1.41
C MET A 173 17.84 -16.32 0.50
N PRO A 174 18.72 -17.17 1.05
CA PRO A 174 19.65 -17.99 0.28
C PRO A 174 18.96 -18.99 -0.67
N LYS A 175 17.74 -19.42 -0.34
CA LYS A 175 16.93 -20.31 -1.20
C LYS A 175 16.51 -19.63 -2.52
N ASP A 176 16.42 -18.31 -2.54
CA ASP A 176 16.03 -17.52 -3.70
C ASP A 176 17.24 -16.88 -4.41
N SER A 177 18.49 -17.16 -3.99
CA SER A 177 19.70 -16.53 -4.53
C SER A 177 19.84 -16.65 -6.05
N ALA A 178 19.54 -17.79 -6.62
CA ALA A 178 19.59 -17.99 -8.07
C ALA A 178 18.57 -17.09 -8.82
N TYR A 179 17.39 -16.91 -8.23
CA TYR A 179 16.37 -16.02 -8.77
C TYR A 179 16.83 -14.56 -8.73
N PHE A 180 17.35 -14.08 -7.59
CA PHE A 180 17.84 -12.72 -7.45
C PHE A 180 19.03 -12.44 -8.36
N THR A 181 20.00 -13.36 -8.42
CA THR A 181 21.18 -13.23 -9.29
C THR A 181 20.79 -13.10 -10.77
N LYS A 182 19.88 -13.95 -11.26
CA LYS A 182 19.40 -13.87 -12.64
C LYS A 182 18.74 -12.53 -12.95
N ARG A 183 17.93 -12.02 -12.03
CA ARG A 183 17.23 -10.73 -12.20
C ARG A 183 18.19 -9.55 -12.12
N CYS A 184 19.18 -9.61 -11.21
CA CYS A 184 20.24 -8.62 -11.10
C CYS A 184 21.05 -8.52 -12.37
N GLN A 185 21.48 -9.64 -12.95
CA GLN A 185 22.23 -9.65 -14.23
C GLN A 185 21.39 -9.07 -15.36
N ARG A 186 20.09 -9.43 -15.43
CA ARG A 186 19.18 -8.83 -16.42
C ARG A 186 19.10 -7.32 -16.26
N PHE A 187 18.91 -6.83 -15.02
CA PHE A 187 18.84 -5.39 -14.74
C PHE A 187 20.13 -4.68 -15.15
N LYS A 188 21.30 -5.23 -14.80
CA LYS A 188 22.61 -4.69 -15.16
C LYS A 188 22.84 -4.63 -16.66
N GLY A 189 22.19 -5.49 -17.43
CA GLY A 189 22.24 -5.45 -18.90
C GLY A 189 21.32 -4.38 -19.52
N MET A 190 20.40 -3.79 -18.74
CA MET A 190 19.50 -2.71 -19.21
C MET A 190 20.05 -1.31 -18.91
N VAL A 191 21.01 -1.17 -18.01
CA VAL A 191 21.59 0.11 -17.54
C VAL A 191 23.05 0.30 -17.88
#